data_4066e56a0cd3eae48bcb062ab1c969bf
#
_entry.id   4066e56a0cd3eae48bcb062ab1c969bf
#
_cell.length_a   1.000
_cell.length_b   1.000
_cell.length_c   1.000
_cell.angle_alpha   90.00
_cell.angle_beta   90.00
_cell.angle_gamma   90.00
#
_symmetry.space_group_name_H-M   'P 1'
#
loop_
_entity.id
_entity.type
_entity.pdbx_description
1 polymer ?
#
loop_
_entity_poly.entity_id
_entity_poly.type
_entity_poly.pdbx_seq_one_letter_code
_entity_poly.pdbx_strand_id
1 'polypeptide(L)'
;MRPSNYITRCPCGKSCGRNRAAWGILLTALTLLAPAAFIAPGMTAKLWAQGAGTPIEGRVLNGTTGAPVSNAQVNYVRMSQGMTPLAQATTGPDGRFRLEGIPPAAGPAPALLRVDHQGATYSQPMLPGSPSDGIEIQVYDASADRAAVSVAEQAIFLHPAGGSLAVLEQIIMENQTSPPRAYVNPEGTYVFTLPQGAREGLRVTVNGPGGMPIGQEPRPRDGVNQFAIDYPIRPGETQIRLEYSMDYTSPLLFEKAIDVRAEQTHIVTTGPEVQIQGDGITALDRDPASGFMGYLVDQPGTALRANVSGESPLQEGAQTELSEGGGSTLTPIPPPIAEQRLWIFAAAGLLLLGGFVYLYRM
;
A
#
# COMPACT_ATOMS: atom_id res chain seq x y z
N MET A 1 13.00 1.44 -55.32
CA MET A 1 11.79 1.85 -56.06
C MET A 1 11.03 2.86 -55.21
N ARG A 2 10.73 4.00 -55.80
CA ARG A 2 10.23 5.24 -55.17
C ARG A 2 8.73 5.18 -54.84
N PRO A 3 8.23 6.17 -54.09
CA PRO A 3 6.98 6.16 -53.32
C PRO A 3 5.78 6.69 -54.12
N SER A 4 4.58 6.52 -53.59
CA SER A 4 3.38 7.19 -54.10
C SER A 4 2.69 8.03 -53.07
N ASN A 5 2.71 9.34 -53.32
CA ASN A 5 1.94 10.39 -52.71
C ASN A 5 0.45 10.30 -53.10
N TYR A 6 -0.46 10.55 -52.19
CA TYR A 6 -1.80 11.06 -52.54
C TYR A 6 -2.12 12.32 -51.73
N ILE A 7 -2.05 13.43 -52.44
CA ILE A 7 -2.65 14.72 -52.10
C ILE A 7 -4.09 14.66 -52.62
N THR A 8 -5.06 15.03 -51.83
CA THR A 8 -6.37 15.46 -52.34
C THR A 8 -6.80 16.79 -51.73
N ARG A 9 -7.02 17.69 -52.67
CA ARG A 9 -7.32 19.11 -52.55
C ARG A 9 -8.75 19.37 -52.06
N CYS A 10 -8.91 20.56 -51.43
CA CYS A 10 -10.17 21.30 -51.31
C CYS A 10 -10.76 21.75 -52.65
N PRO A 11 -12.03 22.08 -52.74
CA PRO A 11 -12.41 23.28 -53.40
C PRO A 11 -13.39 24.19 -52.63
N CYS A 12 -13.07 25.45 -52.65
CA CYS A 12 -13.83 26.61 -53.16
C CYS A 12 -15.25 26.80 -52.57
N GLY A 13 -15.67 27.96 -52.21
CA GLY A 13 -15.31 29.31 -52.54
C GLY A 13 -16.46 30.29 -52.24
N LYS A 14 -16.14 31.56 -52.40
CA LYS A 14 -17.03 32.77 -52.50
C LYS A 14 -17.32 33.42 -51.16
N SER A 15 -16.79 34.56 -50.94
CA SER A 15 -16.72 35.87 -51.56
C SER A 15 -17.66 36.87 -50.89
N CYS A 16 -17.05 37.95 -50.45
CA CYS A 16 -17.39 39.34 -50.76
C CYS A 16 -18.51 40.04 -49.98
N GLY A 17 -18.12 41.13 -49.42
CA GLY A 17 -19.07 42.10 -48.88
C GLY A 17 -18.38 43.23 -48.11
N ARG A 18 -17.76 44.11 -48.88
CA ARG A 18 -17.15 45.34 -48.42
C ARG A 18 -18.24 46.42 -48.51
N ASN A 19 -18.56 47.13 -47.43
CA ASN A 19 -19.20 48.46 -47.55
C ASN A 19 -18.64 49.41 -46.50
N ARG A 20 -18.08 50.50 -47.05
CA ARG A 20 -17.68 51.76 -46.41
C ARG A 20 -18.86 52.71 -46.48
N ALA A 21 -19.10 53.47 -45.40
CA ALA A 21 -19.59 54.87 -45.37
C ALA A 21 -19.57 55.23 -43.88
N ALA A 22 -18.75 56.10 -43.34
CA ALA A 22 -18.51 57.50 -43.47
C ALA A 22 -19.67 58.39 -42.96
N TRP A 23 -19.23 59.39 -42.13
CA TRP A 23 -19.92 60.57 -41.59
C TRP A 23 -20.64 60.33 -40.25
N GLY A 24 -20.48 61.11 -39.17
CA GLY A 24 -20.10 62.51 -39.06
C GLY A 24 -19.72 62.93 -37.65
N ILE A 25 -19.01 63.95 -37.62
CA ILE A 25 -18.50 64.69 -36.48
C ILE A 25 -19.64 65.39 -35.73
N LEU A 26 -19.68 65.25 -34.40
CA LEU A 26 -20.30 66.32 -33.56
C LEU A 26 -19.57 66.35 -32.21
N LEU A 27 -18.82 67.45 -32.08
CA LEU A 27 -18.23 67.91 -30.83
C LEU A 27 -19.36 68.39 -29.89
N THR A 28 -19.37 67.91 -28.68
CA THR A 28 -19.89 68.66 -27.53
C THR A 28 -18.99 68.35 -26.32
N ALA A 29 -18.30 69.38 -25.95
CA ALA A 29 -17.60 69.46 -24.68
C ALA A 29 -18.62 69.55 -23.53
N LEU A 30 -18.52 68.76 -22.54
CA LEU A 30 -19.11 69.04 -21.23
C LEU A 30 -18.31 68.39 -20.10
N THR A 31 -17.60 69.30 -19.43
CA THR A 31 -17.31 69.39 -17.98
C THR A 31 -16.84 68.19 -17.19
N LEU A 32 -15.60 68.31 -16.73
CA LEU A 32 -15.02 67.65 -15.55
C LEU A 32 -15.97 67.69 -14.35
N LEU A 33 -16.35 66.56 -13.88
CA LEU A 33 -16.65 66.37 -12.47
C LEU A 33 -15.90 65.03 -12.04
N ALA A 34 -14.78 65.24 -11.39
CA ALA A 34 -14.09 64.16 -10.68
C ALA A 34 -14.92 63.76 -9.45
N PRO A 35 -15.32 62.49 -9.27
CA PRO A 35 -15.74 62.04 -7.94
C PRO A 35 -14.48 61.87 -7.10
N ALA A 36 -14.36 62.67 -6.06
CA ALA A 36 -13.41 62.46 -4.99
C ALA A 36 -13.61 61.00 -4.44
N ALA A 37 -12.64 60.14 -4.72
CA ALA A 37 -12.58 58.85 -4.11
C ALA A 37 -12.35 59.06 -2.61
N PHE A 38 -13.41 58.83 -1.83
CA PHE A 38 -13.31 58.63 -0.39
C PHE A 38 -12.51 57.34 -0.16
N ILE A 39 -11.20 57.49 0.04
CA ILE A 39 -10.35 56.42 0.57
C ILE A 39 -10.74 56.29 2.03
N ALA A 40 -11.61 55.35 2.35
CA ALA A 40 -11.84 54.89 3.71
C ALA A 40 -10.56 54.25 4.24
N PRO A 41 -9.92 54.79 5.30
CA PRO A 41 -8.78 54.13 5.92
C PRO A 41 -9.32 52.98 6.77
N GLY A 42 -9.09 51.74 6.35
CA GLY A 42 -9.41 50.62 7.23
C GLY A 42 -9.77 49.29 6.61
N MET A 43 -9.76 49.14 5.29
CA MET A 43 -9.81 47.80 4.70
C MET A 43 -8.40 47.31 4.36
N THR A 44 -7.64 46.93 5.39
CA THR A 44 -6.61 45.94 5.20
C THR A 44 -7.33 44.64 4.79
N ALA A 45 -7.27 44.34 3.50
CA ALA A 45 -7.60 42.99 3.03
C ALA A 45 -6.71 42.04 3.84
N LYS A 46 -7.29 41.42 4.85
CA LYS A 46 -6.71 40.16 5.39
C LYS A 46 -6.65 39.24 4.19
N LEU A 47 -5.47 39.15 3.55
CA LEU A 47 -5.18 37.98 2.76
C LEU A 47 -5.49 36.80 3.70
N TRP A 48 -6.53 36.06 3.40
CA TRP A 48 -6.79 34.78 3.98
C TRP A 48 -5.57 33.93 3.58
N ALA A 49 -4.61 33.82 4.49
CA ALA A 49 -3.60 32.79 4.39
C ALA A 49 -4.41 31.50 4.22
N GLN A 50 -4.41 30.96 3.01
CA GLN A 50 -4.96 29.63 2.77
C GLN A 50 -4.29 28.76 3.81
N GLY A 51 -5.09 28.15 4.70
CA GLY A 51 -4.64 27.56 5.92
C GLY A 51 -3.44 26.65 5.66
N ALA A 52 -2.28 27.11 6.11
CA ALA A 52 -1.11 26.27 6.19
C ALA A 52 -1.53 25.09 7.08
N GLY A 53 -1.56 23.88 6.51
CA GLY A 53 -1.85 22.70 7.29
C GLY A 53 -0.91 22.63 8.50
N THR A 54 -1.31 21.93 9.53
CA THR A 54 -0.49 21.74 10.73
C THR A 54 0.88 21.20 10.31
N PRO A 55 2.00 21.82 10.73
CA PRO A 55 3.32 21.31 10.42
C PRO A 55 3.51 19.95 11.08
N ILE A 56 4.26 19.07 10.41
CA ILE A 56 4.65 17.77 10.96
C ILE A 56 6.09 17.85 11.43
N GLU A 57 6.33 17.51 12.68
CA GLU A 57 7.64 17.58 13.31
C GLU A 57 8.05 16.22 13.84
N GLY A 58 9.35 15.91 13.70
CA GLY A 58 9.88 14.66 14.19
C GLY A 58 11.39 14.60 14.18
N ARG A 59 11.90 13.40 14.37
CA ARG A 59 13.33 13.12 14.42
C ARG A 59 13.63 11.81 13.67
N VAL A 60 14.77 11.79 12.99
CA VAL A 60 15.31 10.56 12.37
C VAL A 60 16.48 10.07 13.19
N LEU A 61 16.42 8.81 13.62
CA LEU A 61 17.45 8.13 14.41
C LEU A 61 18.01 6.94 13.64
N ASN A 62 19.32 6.74 13.74
CA ASN A 62 19.98 5.55 13.25
C ASN A 62 19.90 4.45 14.31
N GLY A 63 19.10 3.41 14.08
CA GLY A 63 18.92 2.28 14.99
C GLY A 63 20.14 1.37 15.10
N THR A 64 21.12 1.47 14.18
CA THR A 64 22.40 0.73 14.26
C THR A 64 23.33 1.37 15.29
N THR A 65 23.38 2.70 15.32
CA THR A 65 24.35 3.46 16.14
C THR A 65 23.71 4.18 17.32
N GLY A 66 22.39 4.35 17.32
CA GLY A 66 21.66 5.18 18.29
C GLY A 66 21.79 6.68 18.05
N ALA A 67 22.54 7.11 17.04
CA ALA A 67 22.80 8.52 16.77
C ALA A 67 21.71 9.18 15.91
N PRO A 68 21.52 10.51 16.01
CA PRO A 68 20.65 11.24 15.08
C PRO A 68 21.22 11.21 13.67
N VAL A 69 20.32 11.16 12.66
CA VAL A 69 20.72 11.19 11.25
C VAL A 69 20.56 12.59 10.71
N SER A 70 21.65 13.23 10.36
CA SER A 70 21.67 14.55 9.73
C SER A 70 21.57 14.45 8.20
N ASN A 71 21.06 15.51 7.56
CA ASN A 71 20.91 15.62 6.12
C ASN A 71 20.09 14.50 5.45
N ALA A 72 19.24 13.81 6.20
CA ALA A 72 18.28 12.88 5.63
C ALA A 72 17.09 13.62 5.02
N GLN A 73 16.68 13.24 3.83
CA GLN A 73 15.50 13.80 3.19
C GLN A 73 14.26 13.09 3.70
N VAL A 74 13.34 13.85 4.27
CA VAL A 74 12.03 13.38 4.74
C VAL A 74 10.97 13.88 3.78
N ASN A 75 10.20 12.96 3.22
CA ASN A 75 9.16 13.22 2.23
C ASN A 75 7.79 12.86 2.80
N TYR A 76 6.83 13.77 2.70
CA TYR A 76 5.43 13.49 3.02
C TYR A 76 4.69 13.11 1.74
N VAL A 77 4.14 11.91 1.71
CA VAL A 77 3.45 11.33 0.56
C VAL A 77 2.03 10.94 0.97
N ARG A 78 1.02 11.36 0.20
CA ARG A 78 -0.37 10.97 0.41
C ARG A 78 -0.77 9.89 -0.59
N MET A 79 -1.27 8.77 -0.11
CA MET A 79 -1.56 7.60 -0.94
C MET A 79 -2.65 7.84 -1.99
N SER A 80 -3.60 8.76 -1.74
CA SER A 80 -4.67 9.11 -2.67
C SER A 80 -4.22 9.92 -3.90
N GLN A 81 -2.99 10.43 -3.91
CA GLN A 81 -2.44 11.30 -4.98
C GLN A 81 -1.20 10.69 -5.66
N GLY A 82 -1.05 9.37 -5.55
CA GLY A 82 0.15 8.67 -6.01
C GLY A 82 1.32 8.80 -5.04
N MET A 83 2.51 8.48 -5.51
CA MET A 83 3.74 8.48 -4.68
C MET A 83 4.55 9.77 -4.78
N THR A 84 3.98 10.83 -5.34
CA THR A 84 4.64 12.14 -5.44
C THR A 84 4.68 12.84 -4.09
N PRO A 85 5.83 13.32 -3.62
CA PRO A 85 5.93 14.07 -2.38
C PRO A 85 5.13 15.38 -2.44
N LEU A 86 4.32 15.63 -1.41
CA LEU A 86 3.55 16.87 -1.25
C LEU A 86 4.30 17.91 -0.41
N ALA A 87 5.21 17.47 0.47
CA ALA A 87 6.10 18.30 1.25
C ALA A 87 7.40 17.56 1.50
N GLN A 88 8.48 18.30 1.64
CA GLN A 88 9.83 17.77 1.87
C GLN A 88 10.55 18.58 2.93
N ALA A 89 11.38 17.92 3.73
CA ALA A 89 12.28 18.56 4.67
C ALA A 89 13.59 17.78 4.76
N THR A 90 14.65 18.44 5.16
CA THR A 90 15.95 17.82 5.44
C THR A 90 16.21 17.88 6.93
N THR A 91 16.72 16.79 7.51
CA THR A 91 17.04 16.73 8.94
C THR A 91 18.23 17.61 9.30
N GLY A 92 18.13 18.28 10.44
CA GLY A 92 19.24 19.03 11.04
C GLY A 92 20.33 18.14 11.65
N PRO A 93 21.38 18.74 12.23
CA PRO A 93 22.46 18.00 12.89
C PRO A 93 22.00 17.12 14.06
N ASP A 94 20.87 17.47 14.68
CA ASP A 94 20.21 16.74 15.77
C ASP A 94 19.18 15.70 15.27
N GLY A 95 19.12 15.48 13.97
CA GLY A 95 18.18 14.58 13.31
C GLY A 95 16.74 15.10 13.23
N ARG A 96 16.44 16.31 13.70
CA ARG A 96 15.10 16.87 13.67
C ARG A 96 14.72 17.35 12.29
N PHE A 97 13.43 17.18 11.95
CA PHE A 97 12.82 17.71 10.73
C PHE A 97 11.52 18.43 11.06
N ARG A 98 11.14 19.37 10.17
CA ARG A 98 9.87 20.06 10.19
C ARG A 98 9.35 20.20 8.76
N LEU A 99 8.20 19.57 8.50
CA LEU A 99 7.49 19.63 7.23
C LEU A 99 6.41 20.72 7.31
N GLU A 100 6.49 21.67 6.41
CA GLU A 100 5.55 22.80 6.30
C GLU A 100 4.83 22.74 4.95
N GLY A 101 3.76 23.54 4.80
CA GLY A 101 3.05 23.66 3.54
C GLY A 101 2.29 22.41 3.11
N ILE A 102 1.98 21.52 4.03
CA ILE A 102 1.21 20.32 3.74
C ILE A 102 -0.21 20.73 3.36
N PRO A 103 -0.69 20.42 2.14
CA PRO A 103 -2.04 20.76 1.73
C PRO A 103 -3.07 20.08 2.62
N PRO A 104 -4.17 20.77 2.99
CA PRO A 104 -5.26 20.12 3.74
C PRO A 104 -5.75 18.89 2.96
N ALA A 105 -6.06 17.81 3.68
CA ALA A 105 -6.61 16.62 3.06
C ALA A 105 -8.07 16.87 2.64
N ALA A 106 -8.42 16.48 1.43
CA ALA A 106 -9.82 16.48 0.98
C ALA A 106 -10.70 15.42 1.68
N GLY A 107 -10.10 14.60 2.56
CA GLY A 107 -10.73 13.52 3.31
C GLY A 107 -9.72 12.75 4.15
N PRO A 108 -10.14 11.72 4.87
CA PRO A 108 -9.29 10.89 5.74
C PRO A 108 -8.42 9.93 4.90
N ALA A 109 -7.49 10.46 4.12
CA ALA A 109 -6.55 9.64 3.35
C ALA A 109 -5.30 9.35 4.18
N PRO A 110 -4.83 8.09 4.22
CA PRO A 110 -3.56 7.76 4.84
C PRO A 110 -2.41 8.40 4.09
N ALA A 111 -1.36 8.76 4.83
CA ALA A 111 -0.14 9.31 4.30
C ALA A 111 1.07 8.53 4.82
N LEU A 112 2.22 8.73 4.20
CA LEU A 112 3.50 8.15 4.59
C LEU A 112 4.53 9.26 4.77
N LEU A 113 5.31 9.16 5.82
CA LEU A 113 6.61 9.83 5.92
C LEU A 113 7.66 8.86 5.39
N ARG A 114 8.37 9.27 4.34
CA ARG A 114 9.42 8.46 3.71
C ARG A 114 10.77 9.10 3.94
N VAL A 115 11.73 8.27 4.36
CA VAL A 115 13.13 8.66 4.57
C VAL A 115 14.00 7.71 3.77
N ASP A 116 14.88 8.25 2.94
CA ASP A 116 15.88 7.46 2.22
C ASP A 116 17.22 7.52 2.98
N HIS A 117 17.78 6.35 3.30
CA HIS A 117 19.03 6.23 4.03
C HIS A 117 19.85 5.04 3.49
N GLN A 118 21.07 5.32 3.02
CA GLN A 118 22.01 4.32 2.48
C GLN A 118 21.38 3.34 1.48
N GLY A 119 20.53 3.84 0.56
CA GLY A 119 19.88 3.01 -0.47
C GLY A 119 18.64 2.25 -0.01
N ALA A 120 18.23 2.41 1.23
CA ALA A 120 17.00 1.88 1.77
C ALA A 120 15.96 2.97 1.97
N THR A 121 14.71 2.70 1.61
CA THR A 121 13.57 3.59 1.88
C THR A 121 12.81 3.10 3.11
N TYR A 122 12.65 3.99 4.07
CA TYR A 122 11.87 3.75 5.29
C TYR A 122 10.56 4.52 5.20
N SER A 123 9.47 3.85 5.50
CA SER A 123 8.14 4.45 5.45
C SER A 123 7.47 4.34 6.82
N GLN A 124 7.07 5.50 7.36
CA GLN A 124 6.30 5.60 8.60
C GLN A 124 4.86 5.97 8.24
N PRO A 125 3.87 5.12 8.52
CA PRO A 125 2.47 5.44 8.27
C PRO A 125 1.98 6.60 9.13
N MET A 126 1.20 7.48 8.51
CA MET A 126 0.48 8.58 9.14
C MET A 126 -1.01 8.36 8.90
N LEU A 127 -1.69 7.78 9.88
CA LEU A 127 -3.14 7.56 9.82
C LEU A 127 -3.88 8.85 10.18
N PRO A 128 -5.15 9.01 9.75
CA PRO A 128 -5.98 10.11 10.22
C PRO A 128 -6.04 10.14 11.76
N GLY A 129 -5.69 11.29 12.35
CA GLY A 129 -5.60 11.45 13.80
C GLY A 129 -4.26 11.08 14.43
N SER A 130 -3.26 10.65 13.66
CA SER A 130 -1.89 10.52 14.16
C SER A 130 -1.35 11.86 14.65
N PRO A 131 -0.52 11.87 15.72
CA PRO A 131 0.12 13.08 16.19
C PRO A 131 0.97 13.71 15.07
N SER A 132 1.00 15.04 15.01
CA SER A 132 1.79 15.80 14.06
C SER A 132 3.18 16.19 14.60
N ASP A 133 3.45 15.90 15.86
CA ASP A 133 4.69 16.21 16.56
C ASP A 133 5.24 14.98 17.31
N GLY A 134 6.51 15.04 17.68
CA GLY A 134 7.17 13.95 18.42
C GLY A 134 7.36 12.66 17.61
N ILE A 135 7.26 12.72 16.28
CA ILE A 135 7.40 11.53 15.44
C ILE A 135 8.86 11.09 15.41
N GLU A 136 9.09 9.80 15.68
CA GLU A 136 10.41 9.20 15.60
C GLU A 136 10.47 8.20 14.45
N ILE A 137 11.37 8.44 13.49
CA ILE A 137 11.60 7.55 12.35
C ILE A 137 12.94 6.88 12.54
N GLN A 138 12.91 5.56 12.66
CA GLN A 138 14.14 4.76 12.81
C GLN A 138 14.61 4.25 11.46
N VAL A 139 15.87 4.54 11.12
CA VAL A 139 16.58 4.02 9.94
C VAL A 139 17.78 3.20 10.41
N TYR A 140 18.33 2.35 9.55
CA TYR A 140 19.44 1.48 9.89
C TYR A 140 20.55 1.60 8.84
N ASP A 141 21.79 1.37 9.24
CA ASP A 141 22.90 1.25 8.30
C ASP A 141 22.64 0.06 7.37
N ALA A 142 22.97 0.25 6.09
CA ALA A 142 22.82 -0.80 5.10
C ALA A 142 23.92 -1.86 5.20
N SER A 143 23.56 -3.10 4.93
CA SER A 143 24.47 -4.24 4.80
C SER A 143 24.05 -5.10 3.60
N ALA A 144 25.01 -5.54 2.80
CA ALA A 144 24.78 -6.51 1.74
C ALA A 144 25.01 -7.97 2.22
N ASP A 145 25.31 -8.15 3.49
CA ASP A 145 25.55 -9.47 4.07
C ASP A 145 24.22 -10.23 4.22
N ARG A 146 24.07 -11.26 3.42
CA ARG A 146 22.92 -12.15 3.41
C ARG A 146 22.90 -13.13 4.58
N ALA A 147 24.04 -13.40 5.22
CA ALA A 147 24.19 -14.49 6.18
C ALA A 147 23.32 -14.31 7.44
N ALA A 148 22.97 -13.08 7.78
CA ALA A 148 22.14 -12.76 8.94
C ALA A 148 20.65 -12.61 8.61
N VAL A 149 20.24 -12.95 7.39
CA VAL A 149 18.84 -12.90 6.95
C VAL A 149 18.42 -14.28 6.49
N SER A 150 17.47 -14.90 7.18
CA SER A 150 16.90 -16.20 6.83
C SER A 150 15.47 -16.06 6.32
N VAL A 151 14.97 -17.10 5.65
CA VAL A 151 13.55 -17.30 5.42
C VAL A 151 13.09 -18.33 6.45
N ALA A 152 12.39 -17.84 7.48
CA ALA A 152 11.92 -18.69 8.57
C ALA A 152 10.80 -19.62 8.07
N GLU A 153 9.85 -19.07 7.30
CA GLU A 153 8.70 -19.85 6.82
C GLU A 153 8.32 -19.44 5.39
N GLN A 154 7.89 -20.42 4.61
CA GLN A 154 7.19 -20.25 3.34
C GLN A 154 5.89 -21.06 3.35
N ALA A 155 4.74 -20.39 3.31
CA ALA A 155 3.43 -21.00 3.17
C ALA A 155 2.87 -20.74 1.77
N ILE A 156 2.45 -21.80 1.06
CA ILE A 156 1.89 -21.73 -0.28
C ILE A 156 0.42 -22.14 -0.20
N PHE A 157 -0.47 -21.20 -0.36
CA PHE A 157 -1.91 -21.42 -0.37
C PHE A 157 -2.37 -21.71 -1.79
N LEU A 158 -3.04 -22.85 -1.97
CA LEU A 158 -3.56 -23.29 -3.26
C LEU A 158 -5.09 -23.35 -3.23
N HIS A 159 -5.72 -22.59 -4.11
CA HIS A 159 -7.17 -22.53 -4.26
C HIS A 159 -7.58 -22.86 -5.70
N PRO A 160 -7.78 -24.15 -6.04
CA PRO A 160 -8.26 -24.56 -7.36
C PRO A 160 -9.78 -24.39 -7.44
N ALA A 161 -10.25 -23.54 -8.34
CA ALA A 161 -11.67 -23.30 -8.55
C ALA A 161 -11.95 -22.79 -9.97
N GLY A 162 -13.00 -23.29 -10.61
CA GLY A 162 -13.49 -22.79 -11.89
C GLY A 162 -12.46 -22.80 -13.03
N GLY A 163 -11.61 -23.84 -13.11
CA GLY A 163 -10.57 -23.94 -14.13
C GLY A 163 -9.36 -23.05 -13.91
N SER A 164 -9.22 -22.43 -12.74
CA SER A 164 -8.07 -21.60 -12.34
C SER A 164 -7.54 -22.06 -10.99
N LEU A 165 -6.21 -22.04 -10.83
CA LEU A 165 -5.53 -22.21 -9.55
C LEU A 165 -5.06 -20.83 -9.10
N ALA A 166 -5.71 -20.27 -8.09
CA ALA A 166 -5.21 -19.08 -7.40
C ALA A 166 -4.13 -19.50 -6.39
N VAL A 167 -3.00 -18.82 -6.43
CA VAL A 167 -1.86 -19.09 -5.57
C VAL A 167 -1.51 -17.84 -4.77
N LEU A 168 -1.41 -18.02 -3.46
CA LEU A 168 -0.88 -17.03 -2.54
C LEU A 168 0.32 -17.63 -1.84
N GLU A 169 1.49 -17.04 -2.02
CA GLU A 169 2.69 -17.40 -1.26
C GLU A 169 2.92 -16.36 -0.17
N GLN A 170 3.12 -16.81 1.03
CA GLN A 170 3.51 -16.01 2.18
C GLN A 170 4.90 -16.43 2.62
N ILE A 171 5.83 -15.49 2.61
CA ILE A 171 7.23 -15.71 2.96
C ILE A 171 7.54 -14.84 4.17
N ILE A 172 8.05 -15.45 5.23
CA ILE A 172 8.49 -14.76 6.43
C ILE A 172 10.02 -14.74 6.44
N MET A 173 10.57 -13.55 6.32
CA MET A 173 12.01 -13.31 6.41
C MET A 173 12.36 -12.73 7.77
N GLU A 174 13.40 -13.23 8.38
CA GLU A 174 13.95 -12.71 9.63
C GLU A 174 15.33 -12.09 9.39
N ASN A 175 15.50 -10.87 9.90
CA ASN A 175 16.78 -10.19 9.94
C ASN A 175 17.21 -10.04 11.40
N GLN A 176 18.18 -10.85 11.81
CA GLN A 176 18.71 -10.93 13.18
C GLN A 176 20.13 -10.32 13.27
N THR A 177 20.46 -9.35 12.42
CA THR A 177 21.78 -8.69 12.44
C THR A 177 22.08 -8.06 13.81
N SER A 178 23.31 -8.23 14.29
CA SER A 178 23.81 -7.60 15.51
C SER A 178 25.21 -7.00 15.24
N PRO A 179 25.39 -5.66 15.33
CA PRO A 179 24.36 -4.64 15.58
C PRO A 179 23.28 -4.63 14.47
N PRO A 180 22.06 -4.13 14.77
CA PRO A 180 20.95 -4.17 13.84
C PRO A 180 21.25 -3.36 12.58
N ARG A 181 21.09 -3.98 11.40
CA ARG A 181 21.33 -3.37 10.08
C ARG A 181 20.22 -3.78 9.10
N ALA A 182 19.92 -2.92 8.15
CA ALA A 182 19.02 -3.27 7.05
C ALA A 182 19.78 -4.04 5.97
N TYR A 183 19.26 -5.20 5.59
CA TYR A 183 19.80 -5.91 4.42
C TYR A 183 19.30 -5.25 3.14
N VAL A 184 20.24 -4.82 2.30
CA VAL A 184 20.03 -4.18 1.02
C VAL A 184 20.93 -4.84 -0.01
N ASN A 185 20.37 -5.23 -1.15
CA ASN A 185 21.15 -5.83 -2.23
C ASN A 185 20.71 -5.23 -3.57
N PRO A 186 21.63 -4.66 -4.36
CA PRO A 186 21.32 -4.12 -5.70
C PRO A 186 20.73 -5.15 -6.67
N GLU A 187 21.06 -6.43 -6.46
CA GLU A 187 20.50 -7.54 -7.23
C GLU A 187 19.09 -7.97 -6.78
N GLY A 188 18.55 -7.33 -5.77
CA GLY A 188 17.29 -7.65 -5.12
C GLY A 188 17.50 -8.30 -3.74
N THR A 189 16.65 -7.93 -2.80
CA THR A 189 16.69 -8.47 -1.43
C THR A 189 16.01 -9.83 -1.32
N TYR A 190 15.02 -10.06 -2.17
CA TYR A 190 14.37 -11.36 -2.32
C TYR A 190 14.18 -11.68 -3.81
N VAL A 191 14.67 -12.84 -4.23
CA VAL A 191 14.55 -13.34 -5.61
C VAL A 191 13.63 -14.55 -5.59
N PHE A 192 12.73 -14.61 -6.58
CA PHE A 192 11.79 -15.72 -6.72
C PHE A 192 11.48 -16.00 -8.19
N THR A 193 11.14 -17.25 -8.47
CA THR A 193 10.75 -17.72 -9.78
C THR A 193 9.29 -18.18 -9.75
N LEU A 194 8.47 -17.67 -10.65
CA LEU A 194 7.08 -18.12 -10.80
C LEU A 194 7.01 -19.47 -11.49
N PRO A 195 6.02 -20.32 -11.17
CA PRO A 195 5.74 -21.54 -11.91
C PRO A 195 5.55 -21.30 -13.40
N GLN A 196 5.86 -22.29 -14.20
CA GLN A 196 5.53 -22.23 -15.62
C GLN A 196 4.01 -22.21 -15.80
N GLY A 197 3.51 -21.28 -16.61
CA GLY A 197 2.06 -21.09 -16.80
C GLY A 197 1.41 -20.13 -15.80
N ALA A 198 2.17 -19.53 -14.88
CA ALA A 198 1.65 -18.39 -14.10
C ALA A 198 1.22 -17.27 -15.05
N ARG A 199 -0.01 -16.78 -14.86
CA ARG A 199 -0.60 -15.73 -15.72
C ARG A 199 -0.09 -14.35 -15.33
N GLU A 200 -0.27 -13.40 -16.24
CA GLU A 200 -0.14 -11.99 -15.94
C GLU A 200 -1.02 -11.59 -14.76
N GLY A 201 -0.55 -10.66 -13.93
CA GLY A 201 -1.29 -10.19 -12.75
C GLY A 201 -0.59 -10.52 -11.43
N LEU A 202 0.72 -10.86 -11.47
CA LEU A 202 1.53 -10.97 -10.26
C LEU A 202 1.36 -9.72 -9.40
N ARG A 203 0.91 -9.91 -8.18
CA ARG A 203 0.86 -8.86 -7.16
C ARG A 203 1.82 -9.21 -6.03
N VAL A 204 2.65 -8.25 -5.69
CA VAL A 204 3.61 -8.39 -4.59
C VAL A 204 3.30 -7.36 -3.52
N THR A 205 3.18 -7.82 -2.28
CA THR A 205 2.99 -6.96 -1.11
C THR A 205 4.03 -7.30 -0.07
N VAL A 206 4.65 -6.30 0.51
CA VAL A 206 5.63 -6.46 1.59
C VAL A 206 5.17 -5.71 2.83
N ASN A 207 5.25 -6.37 3.96
CA ASN A 207 4.98 -5.80 5.28
C ASN A 207 6.22 -5.98 6.16
N GLY A 208 6.93 -4.89 6.41
CA GLY A 208 8.11 -4.90 7.29
C GLY A 208 7.75 -4.58 8.74
N PRO A 209 8.72 -4.65 9.66
CA PRO A 209 8.52 -4.44 11.09
C PRO A 209 7.82 -3.10 11.38
N GLY A 210 6.70 -3.15 12.12
CA GLY A 210 5.91 -1.97 12.50
C GLY A 210 5.29 -1.19 11.34
N GLY A 211 5.28 -1.75 10.12
CA GLY A 211 4.79 -1.10 8.92
C GLY A 211 3.38 -1.51 8.51
N MET A 212 2.88 -0.85 7.47
CA MET A 212 1.69 -1.27 6.71
C MET A 212 2.12 -2.09 5.50
N PRO A 213 1.27 -3.00 4.98
CA PRO A 213 1.50 -3.67 3.72
C PRO A 213 1.67 -2.64 2.59
N ILE A 214 2.76 -2.76 1.84
CA ILE A 214 3.09 -1.86 0.73
C ILE A 214 3.24 -2.71 -0.54
N GLY A 215 2.50 -2.35 -1.59
CA GLY A 215 2.66 -2.96 -2.91
C GLY A 215 4.08 -2.71 -3.45
N GLN A 216 4.69 -3.75 -3.99
CA GLN A 216 6.00 -3.70 -4.65
C GLN A 216 5.85 -4.07 -6.11
N GLU A 217 6.59 -3.40 -6.97
CA GLU A 217 6.71 -3.78 -8.36
C GLU A 217 7.93 -4.69 -8.53
N PRO A 218 7.74 -5.98 -8.85
CA PRO A 218 8.85 -6.91 -8.98
C PRO A 218 9.63 -6.62 -10.26
N ARG A 219 10.96 -6.60 -10.16
CA ARG A 219 11.87 -6.38 -11.29
C ARG A 219 12.18 -7.72 -11.96
N PRO A 220 11.94 -7.86 -13.29
CA PRO A 220 12.35 -9.04 -14.04
C PRO A 220 13.87 -9.26 -13.98
N ARG A 221 14.31 -10.50 -13.95
CA ARG A 221 15.70 -10.93 -14.02
C ARG A 221 15.96 -11.76 -15.29
N ASP A 222 17.22 -12.12 -15.52
CA ASP A 222 17.65 -12.85 -16.70
C ASP A 222 17.15 -14.31 -16.76
N GLY A 223 16.68 -14.85 -15.62
CA GLY A 223 16.05 -16.18 -15.55
C GLY A 223 14.64 -16.18 -16.11
N VAL A 224 14.19 -17.34 -16.61
CA VAL A 224 12.81 -17.52 -17.08
C VAL A 224 11.84 -17.39 -15.91
N ASN A 225 10.89 -16.46 -16.02
CA ASN A 225 9.90 -16.14 -14.97
C ASN A 225 10.52 -15.78 -13.61
N GLN A 226 11.76 -15.30 -13.60
CA GLN A 226 12.46 -14.90 -12.39
C GLN A 226 12.34 -13.41 -12.15
N PHE A 227 12.08 -13.05 -10.89
CA PHE A 227 11.86 -11.68 -10.45
C PHE A 227 12.64 -11.39 -9.16
N ALA A 228 12.88 -10.10 -8.91
CA ALA A 228 13.50 -9.63 -7.67
C ALA A 228 12.67 -8.50 -7.06
N ILE A 229 12.70 -8.41 -5.75
CA ILE A 229 12.13 -7.32 -4.97
C ILE A 229 13.27 -6.50 -4.36
N ASP A 230 13.18 -5.18 -4.43
CA ASP A 230 14.19 -4.24 -3.93
C ASP A 230 13.81 -3.63 -2.55
N TYR A 231 12.95 -4.30 -1.79
CA TYR A 231 12.52 -3.83 -0.46
C TYR A 231 13.60 -4.11 0.59
N PRO A 232 14.08 -3.10 1.36
CA PRO A 232 15.08 -3.30 2.40
C PRO A 232 14.54 -4.18 3.53
N ILE A 233 15.21 -5.28 3.84
CA ILE A 233 14.82 -6.17 4.93
C ILE A 233 15.38 -5.58 6.23
N ARG A 234 14.54 -4.87 6.97
CA ARG A 234 14.87 -4.23 8.23
C ARG A 234 15.05 -5.26 9.36
N PRO A 235 15.77 -4.94 10.45
CA PRO A 235 15.85 -5.80 11.62
C PRO A 235 14.48 -6.22 12.13
N GLY A 236 14.30 -7.51 12.41
CA GLY A 236 13.05 -8.15 12.77
C GLY A 236 12.40 -8.89 11.60
N GLU A 237 11.11 -9.14 11.71
CA GLU A 237 10.33 -9.91 10.75
C GLU A 237 9.84 -9.05 9.58
N THR A 238 9.99 -9.55 8.37
CA THR A 238 9.41 -8.99 7.15
C THR A 238 8.60 -10.07 6.44
N GLN A 239 7.32 -9.80 6.21
CA GLN A 239 6.42 -10.67 5.47
C GLN A 239 6.33 -10.24 4.00
N ILE A 240 6.59 -11.15 3.09
CA ILE A 240 6.41 -10.97 1.64
C ILE A 240 5.23 -11.84 1.21
N ARG A 241 4.32 -11.26 0.44
CA ARG A 241 3.17 -11.94 -0.14
C ARG A 241 3.21 -11.84 -1.65
N LEU A 242 3.13 -12.99 -2.32
CA LEU A 242 3.04 -13.10 -3.77
C LEU A 242 1.68 -13.67 -4.13
N GLU A 243 0.92 -12.99 -4.97
CA GLU A 243 -0.38 -13.45 -5.46
C GLU A 243 -0.34 -13.57 -6.97
N TYR A 244 -0.72 -14.71 -7.50
CA TYR A 244 -0.82 -14.97 -8.93
C TYR A 244 -1.81 -16.10 -9.21
N SER A 245 -2.11 -16.34 -10.48
CA SER A 245 -2.99 -17.43 -10.90
C SER A 245 -2.38 -18.20 -12.05
N MET A 246 -2.84 -19.44 -12.24
CA MET A 246 -2.49 -20.27 -13.38
C MET A 246 -3.68 -21.12 -13.83
N ASP A 247 -3.63 -21.65 -15.05
CA ASP A 247 -4.67 -22.58 -15.53
C ASP A 247 -4.70 -23.84 -14.69
N TYR A 248 -5.88 -24.34 -14.40
CA TYR A 248 -6.08 -25.54 -13.61
C TYR A 248 -6.94 -26.57 -14.35
N THR A 249 -6.41 -27.76 -14.44
CA THR A 249 -7.16 -28.96 -14.83
C THR A 249 -6.72 -30.09 -13.92
N SER A 250 -7.66 -30.67 -13.18
CA SER A 250 -7.37 -31.71 -12.20
C SER A 250 -7.08 -33.08 -12.86
N PRO A 251 -5.99 -33.78 -12.51
CA PRO A 251 -4.92 -33.37 -11.62
C PRO A 251 -3.91 -32.44 -12.31
N LEU A 252 -3.32 -31.47 -11.57
CA LEU A 252 -2.27 -30.57 -12.03
C LEU A 252 -0.97 -30.86 -11.30
N LEU A 253 0.14 -31.01 -12.03
CA LEU A 253 1.46 -30.96 -11.44
C LEU A 253 1.88 -29.52 -11.20
N PHE A 254 1.81 -29.09 -9.95
CA PHE A 254 2.34 -27.81 -9.52
C PHE A 254 3.85 -27.93 -9.29
N GLU A 255 4.65 -27.23 -10.09
CA GLU A 255 6.11 -27.23 -9.97
C GLU A 255 6.59 -25.80 -9.71
N LYS A 256 7.27 -25.59 -8.59
CA LYS A 256 7.78 -24.33 -8.14
C LYS A 256 9.27 -24.39 -7.85
N ALA A 257 10.07 -23.54 -8.48
CA ALA A 257 11.49 -23.42 -8.16
C ALA A 257 11.66 -22.82 -6.74
N ILE A 258 12.63 -23.34 -6.01
CA ILE A 258 13.01 -22.87 -4.68
C ILE A 258 14.30 -22.05 -4.80
N ASP A 259 14.17 -20.76 -5.02
CA ASP A 259 15.31 -19.85 -5.16
C ASP A 259 15.99 -19.56 -3.82
N VAL A 260 15.19 -19.52 -2.75
CA VAL A 260 15.65 -19.31 -1.37
C VAL A 260 15.02 -20.39 -0.49
N ARG A 261 15.84 -21.12 0.22
CA ARG A 261 15.36 -22.17 1.12
C ARG A 261 14.78 -21.55 2.39
N ALA A 262 13.57 -21.93 2.75
CA ALA A 262 12.96 -21.64 4.03
C ALA A 262 13.33 -22.73 5.07
N GLU A 263 13.33 -22.36 6.34
CA GLU A 263 13.50 -23.31 7.44
C GLU A 263 12.30 -24.26 7.53
N GLN A 264 11.08 -23.73 7.26
CA GLN A 264 9.85 -24.49 7.17
C GLN A 264 9.09 -24.12 5.89
N THR A 265 8.57 -25.16 5.20
CA THR A 265 7.74 -24.97 4.01
C THR A 265 6.42 -25.70 4.18
N HIS A 266 5.32 -24.99 3.97
CA HIS A 266 3.97 -25.54 4.08
C HIS A 266 3.20 -25.33 2.79
N ILE A 267 2.33 -26.27 2.44
CA ILE A 267 1.26 -26.07 1.46
C ILE A 267 -0.05 -26.07 2.24
N VAL A 268 -0.93 -25.16 1.92
CA VAL A 268 -2.26 -25.03 2.53
C VAL A 268 -3.30 -25.06 1.41
N THR A 269 -4.31 -25.91 1.55
CA THR A 269 -5.41 -25.95 0.58
C THR A 269 -6.71 -25.49 1.22
N THR A 270 -7.49 -24.78 0.42
CA THR A 270 -8.83 -24.34 0.79
C THR A 270 -9.86 -25.30 0.20
N GLY A 271 -10.64 -25.90 1.01
CA GLY A 271 -11.67 -26.83 0.58
C GLY A 271 -11.38 -28.30 0.92
N PRO A 272 -12.43 -29.05 1.26
CA PRO A 272 -12.30 -30.41 1.79
C PRO A 272 -11.89 -31.43 0.72
N GLU A 273 -12.14 -31.15 -0.55
CA GLU A 273 -11.92 -32.09 -1.65
C GLU A 273 -10.57 -31.92 -2.35
N VAL A 274 -9.82 -30.87 -1.98
CA VAL A 274 -8.49 -30.63 -2.56
C VAL A 274 -7.46 -31.50 -1.85
N GLN A 275 -6.74 -32.30 -2.62
CA GLN A 275 -5.68 -33.18 -2.14
C GLN A 275 -4.35 -32.84 -2.79
N ILE A 276 -3.30 -32.90 -1.99
CA ILE A 276 -1.92 -32.68 -2.42
C ILE A 276 -1.14 -33.99 -2.22
N GLN A 277 -0.41 -34.39 -3.25
CA GLN A 277 0.49 -35.56 -3.20
C GLN A 277 1.83 -35.21 -3.84
N GLY A 278 2.92 -35.66 -3.25
CA GLY A 278 4.26 -35.46 -3.76
C GLY A 278 5.31 -36.05 -2.85
N ASP A 279 6.53 -36.13 -3.35
CA ASP A 279 7.66 -36.66 -2.58
C ASP A 279 8.01 -35.66 -1.46
N GLY A 280 8.17 -36.18 -0.22
CA GLY A 280 8.46 -35.37 0.96
C GLY A 280 7.29 -34.45 1.40
N ILE A 281 6.07 -34.72 0.95
CA ILE A 281 4.88 -33.98 1.37
C ILE A 281 4.07 -34.86 2.33
N THR A 282 3.89 -34.35 3.56
CA THR A 282 3.14 -35.03 4.62
C THR A 282 1.90 -34.21 4.97
N ALA A 283 0.74 -34.88 4.89
CA ALA A 283 -0.52 -34.24 5.29
C ALA A 283 -0.55 -34.01 6.81
N LEU A 284 -0.97 -32.81 7.21
CA LEU A 284 -1.25 -32.46 8.59
C LEU A 284 -2.74 -32.63 8.90
N ASP A 285 -3.10 -32.45 10.16
CA ASP A 285 -4.50 -32.40 10.54
C ASP A 285 -5.21 -31.18 9.94
N ARG A 286 -6.49 -31.38 9.60
CA ARG A 286 -7.34 -30.28 9.14
C ARG A 286 -7.59 -29.31 10.28
N ASP A 287 -7.39 -28.02 10.03
CA ASP A 287 -7.76 -26.99 10.98
C ASP A 287 -9.30 -26.94 11.15
N PRO A 288 -9.81 -27.25 12.35
CA PRO A 288 -11.26 -27.27 12.58
C PRO A 288 -11.93 -25.90 12.49
N ALA A 289 -11.17 -24.82 12.64
CA ALA A 289 -11.71 -23.46 12.62
C ALA A 289 -11.88 -22.92 11.20
N SER A 290 -10.88 -23.10 10.34
CA SER A 290 -10.89 -22.62 8.96
C SER A 290 -11.34 -23.69 7.96
N GLY A 291 -11.26 -24.98 8.33
CA GLY A 291 -11.47 -26.11 7.43
C GLY A 291 -10.33 -26.31 6.42
N PHE A 292 -9.24 -25.60 6.56
CA PHE A 292 -8.07 -25.72 5.68
C PHE A 292 -7.29 -27.00 5.98
N MET A 293 -6.69 -27.55 4.95
CA MET A 293 -5.79 -28.69 5.06
C MET A 293 -4.36 -28.24 4.87
N GLY A 294 -3.52 -28.49 5.86
CA GLY A 294 -2.09 -28.21 5.83
C GLY A 294 -1.29 -29.43 5.35
N TYR A 295 -0.17 -29.17 4.72
CA TYR A 295 0.83 -30.15 4.33
C TYR A 295 2.21 -29.61 4.65
N LEU A 296 3.01 -30.39 5.38
CA LEU A 296 4.41 -30.10 5.61
C LEU A 296 5.23 -30.62 4.42
N VAL A 297 6.15 -29.79 3.94
CA VAL A 297 7.10 -30.17 2.88
C VAL A 297 8.47 -30.38 3.49
N ASP A 298 8.90 -31.64 3.55
CA ASP A 298 10.21 -32.01 4.07
C ASP A 298 11.29 -31.63 3.05
N GLN A 299 12.15 -30.70 3.45
CA GLN A 299 13.36 -30.30 2.72
C GLN A 299 13.18 -30.24 1.20
N PRO A 300 12.40 -29.30 0.67
CA PRO A 300 12.32 -29.15 -0.77
C PRO A 300 13.73 -28.98 -1.35
N GLY A 301 14.03 -29.72 -2.41
CA GLY A 301 15.31 -29.60 -3.11
C GLY A 301 15.42 -28.22 -3.82
N THR A 302 15.76 -28.24 -5.10
CA THR A 302 15.76 -27.02 -5.94
C THR A 302 14.37 -26.70 -6.49
N ALA A 303 13.41 -27.59 -6.36
CA ALA A 303 12.03 -27.41 -6.77
C ALA A 303 11.07 -28.19 -5.88
N LEU A 304 9.95 -27.58 -5.58
CA LEU A 304 8.78 -28.20 -5.00
C LEU A 304 7.91 -28.77 -6.13
N ARG A 305 7.55 -30.07 -6.02
CA ARG A 305 6.64 -30.74 -6.95
C ARG A 305 5.48 -31.35 -6.20
N ALA A 306 4.28 -30.89 -6.53
CA ALA A 306 3.06 -31.34 -5.88
C ALA A 306 1.96 -31.62 -6.93
N ASN A 307 1.36 -32.79 -6.88
CA ASN A 307 0.15 -33.10 -7.63
C ASN A 307 -1.05 -32.55 -6.88
N VAL A 308 -1.73 -31.58 -7.48
CA VAL A 308 -2.94 -30.94 -6.94
C VAL A 308 -4.14 -31.59 -7.61
N SER A 309 -5.07 -32.13 -6.84
CA SER A 309 -6.30 -32.73 -7.34
C SER A 309 -7.53 -32.27 -6.55
N GLY A 310 -8.71 -32.34 -7.17
CA GLY A 310 -9.95 -31.84 -6.59
C GLY A 310 -10.16 -30.35 -6.88
N GLU A 311 -11.29 -29.82 -6.46
CA GLU A 311 -11.65 -28.41 -6.61
C GLU A 311 -12.22 -27.88 -5.30
N SER A 312 -11.96 -26.60 -5.03
CA SER A 312 -12.62 -25.86 -3.96
C SER A 312 -13.98 -25.37 -4.45
N PRO A 313 -15.01 -25.39 -3.60
CA PRO A 313 -16.27 -24.75 -3.97
C PRO A 313 -16.03 -23.27 -4.28
N LEU A 314 -16.67 -22.79 -5.35
CA LEU A 314 -16.67 -21.34 -5.65
C LEU A 314 -17.31 -20.63 -4.47
N GLN A 315 -16.54 -19.83 -3.76
CA GLN A 315 -17.09 -18.90 -2.76
C GLN A 315 -17.81 -17.79 -3.54
N GLU A 316 -19.12 -17.87 -3.63
CA GLU A 316 -19.94 -16.74 -4.10
C GLU A 316 -19.71 -15.56 -3.16
N GLY A 317 -18.86 -14.63 -3.56
CA GLY A 317 -18.48 -13.44 -2.79
C GLY A 317 -17.00 -13.08 -2.83
N ALA A 318 -16.09 -14.05 -2.98
CA ALA A 318 -14.65 -13.76 -3.00
C ALA A 318 -14.16 -13.16 -4.34
N GLN A 319 -14.93 -13.28 -5.41
CA GLN A 319 -14.56 -12.72 -6.73
C GLN A 319 -14.76 -11.19 -6.81
N THR A 320 -15.53 -10.60 -5.92
CA THR A 320 -15.79 -9.15 -5.95
C THR A 320 -14.69 -8.36 -5.28
N GLU A 321 -13.87 -8.96 -4.41
CA GLU A 321 -12.78 -8.25 -3.73
C GLU A 321 -11.45 -8.25 -4.49
N LEU A 322 -11.29 -9.12 -5.49
CA LEU A 322 -10.05 -9.20 -6.28
C LEU A 322 -10.04 -8.31 -7.54
N SER A 323 -11.19 -7.75 -7.94
CA SER A 323 -11.31 -7.03 -9.22
C SER A 323 -11.55 -5.53 -9.15
N GLU A 324 -11.78 -4.95 -7.97
CA GLU A 324 -11.95 -3.49 -7.86
C GLU A 324 -10.88 -2.89 -6.95
N GLY A 325 -9.83 -2.40 -7.56
CA GLY A 325 -8.95 -1.40 -6.98
C GLY A 325 -9.75 -0.13 -6.73
N GLY A 326 -10.16 0.11 -5.52
CA GLY A 326 -10.81 1.37 -5.17
C GLY A 326 -11.72 1.25 -3.95
N GLY A 327 -11.21 1.63 -2.79
CA GLY A 327 -12.00 1.97 -1.64
C GLY A 327 -12.59 0.76 -0.90
N SER A 328 -11.84 0.25 0.06
CA SER A 328 -12.41 -0.58 1.12
C SER A 328 -13.52 0.22 1.80
N THR A 329 -14.76 -0.05 1.45
CA THR A 329 -15.87 0.23 2.35
C THR A 329 -15.68 -0.69 3.54
N LEU A 330 -15.03 -0.17 4.58
CA LEU A 330 -15.06 -0.79 5.88
C LEU A 330 -16.52 -0.86 6.28
N THR A 331 -17.16 -2.00 6.06
CA THR A 331 -18.43 -2.28 6.69
C THR A 331 -18.11 -2.39 8.18
N PRO A 332 -18.53 -1.43 9.02
CA PRO A 332 -18.27 -1.53 10.44
C PRO A 332 -18.98 -2.78 10.93
N ILE A 333 -18.23 -3.79 11.36
CA ILE A 333 -18.80 -4.91 12.10
C ILE A 333 -19.36 -4.28 13.38
N PRO A 334 -20.69 -4.23 13.56
CA PRO A 334 -21.24 -3.64 14.76
C PRO A 334 -20.72 -4.45 15.95
N PRO A 335 -20.19 -3.81 17.00
CA PRO A 335 -19.71 -4.52 18.16
C PRO A 335 -20.86 -5.41 18.69
N PRO A 336 -20.59 -6.62 19.17
CA PRO A 336 -21.62 -7.56 19.61
C PRO A 336 -22.54 -7.03 20.69
N ILE A 337 -22.22 -5.91 21.31
CA ILE A 337 -23.01 -5.18 22.30
C ILE A 337 -24.03 -4.22 21.64
N ALA A 338 -23.94 -3.95 20.33
CA ALA A 338 -24.82 -2.96 19.69
C ALA A 338 -26.30 -3.39 19.68
N GLU A 339 -26.59 -4.68 19.61
CA GLU A 339 -27.96 -5.21 19.67
C GLU A 339 -28.54 -5.24 21.10
N GLN A 340 -27.68 -5.28 22.11
CA GLN A 340 -28.11 -5.36 23.53
C GLN A 340 -28.09 -4.00 24.23
N ARG A 341 -27.69 -2.91 23.58
CA ARG A 341 -27.56 -1.59 24.21
C ARG A 341 -28.85 -1.09 24.84
N LEU A 342 -30.01 -1.36 24.24
CA LEU A 342 -31.32 -0.97 24.78
C LEU A 342 -31.62 -1.69 26.11
N TRP A 343 -31.27 -2.97 26.21
CA TRP A 343 -31.45 -3.73 27.45
C TRP A 343 -30.48 -3.30 28.54
N ILE A 344 -29.27 -2.92 28.19
CA ILE A 344 -28.26 -2.39 29.13
C ILE A 344 -28.72 -1.05 29.69
N PHE A 345 -29.22 -0.15 28.84
CA PHE A 345 -29.79 1.14 29.30
C PHE A 345 -31.05 0.96 30.09
N ALA A 346 -31.93 0.02 29.76
CA ALA A 346 -33.13 -0.30 30.55
C ALA A 346 -32.77 -0.85 31.91
N ALA A 347 -31.80 -1.75 32.03
CA ALA A 347 -31.32 -2.29 33.30
C ALA A 347 -30.67 -1.21 34.18
N ALA A 348 -29.82 -0.35 33.59
CA ALA A 348 -29.22 0.78 34.31
C ALA A 348 -30.28 1.79 34.80
N GLY A 349 -31.29 2.08 33.98
CA GLY A 349 -32.41 2.94 34.36
C GLY A 349 -33.25 2.37 35.52
N LEU A 350 -33.49 1.06 35.50
CA LEU A 350 -34.20 0.37 36.61
C LEU A 350 -33.41 0.39 37.90
N LEU A 351 -32.10 0.21 37.87
CA LEU A 351 -31.24 0.31 39.05
C LEU A 351 -31.22 1.72 39.65
N LEU A 352 -31.16 2.75 38.78
CA LEU A 352 -31.22 4.15 39.23
C LEU A 352 -32.58 4.51 39.83
N LEU A 353 -33.69 4.06 39.21
CA LEU A 353 -35.03 4.24 39.73
C LEU A 353 -35.22 3.52 41.07
N GLY A 354 -34.74 2.29 41.19
CA GLY A 354 -34.76 1.54 42.45
C GLY A 354 -33.98 2.21 43.57
N GLY A 355 -32.79 2.72 43.24
CA GLY A 355 -31.97 3.50 44.17
C GLY A 355 -32.65 4.80 44.61
N PHE A 356 -33.30 5.51 43.70
CA PHE A 356 -34.03 6.73 44.01
C PHE A 356 -35.26 6.48 44.92
N VAL A 357 -36.04 5.42 44.63
CA VAL A 357 -37.17 5.00 45.47
C VAL A 357 -36.71 4.54 46.85
N TYR A 358 -35.58 3.87 46.92
CA TYR A 358 -35.00 3.45 48.21
C TYR A 358 -34.59 4.67 49.06
N LEU A 359 -33.90 5.65 48.46
CA LEU A 359 -33.52 6.89 49.15
C LEU A 359 -34.71 7.76 49.54
N TYR A 360 -35.81 7.72 48.78
CA TYR A 360 -37.04 8.50 49.10
C TYR A 360 -37.86 7.87 50.21
N ARG A 361 -37.67 6.57 50.49
CA ARG A 361 -38.35 5.84 51.56
C ARG A 361 -37.55 5.78 52.87
N MET A 362 -36.30 6.21 52.86
CA MET A 362 -35.48 6.37 54.07
C MET A 362 -35.55 7.80 54.62
#